data_b25fb0fb0b228bcaa7834000c3161997
#
_entry.id   b25fb0fb0b228bcaa7834000c3161997
#
_cell.length_a   1.000
_cell.length_b   1.000
_cell.length_c   1.000
_cell.angle_alpha   90.00
_cell.angle_beta   90.00
_cell.angle_gamma   90.00
#
_symmetry.space_group_name_H-M   'P 1'
#
loop_
_entity.id
_entity.type
_entity.pdbx_description
1 polymer ?
#
loop_
_entity_poly.entity_id
_entity_poly.type
_entity_poly.pdbx_seq_one_letter_code
_entity_poly.pdbx_strand_id
1 'polypeptide(L)'
;IKAGELVSYELDQSFFALYNRKLAGTQVPVFSLRTRKSAGIGDFGDLKTMIDFVASTGQKVLQLLPINDTTITHTWTDSYPYSCISVFAIHPQYADLHALPELKDAKARAEAEKTRAELNALDKIDYEKVNDFKINYLRQIFNQEGEKMMKTAEYKAFFQDTELWLVPYAQYSYLRDKNGTADFNQWPDHQVWDEAERKALADPKTAAYKNVAFFYFVQFVLDRQMQEAHEHAKAKGVILKGDI
;
A
#
# COMPACT_ATOMS: atom_id res chain seq x y z
N ILE A 1 25.28 21.08 -5.78
CA ILE A 1 25.82 21.73 -6.99
C ILE A 1 25.93 23.21 -6.66
N LYS A 2 27.13 23.79 -6.82
CA LYS A 2 27.33 25.25 -6.62
C LYS A 2 26.82 25.99 -7.86
N ALA A 3 26.26 27.18 -7.67
CA ALA A 3 25.82 28.01 -8.77
C ALA A 3 27.00 28.31 -9.73
N GLY A 4 26.84 28.01 -11.03
CA GLY A 4 27.87 28.15 -12.06
C GLY A 4 28.80 26.92 -12.26
N GLU A 5 28.57 25.83 -11.53
CA GLU A 5 29.26 24.56 -11.74
C GLU A 5 28.62 23.78 -12.90
N LEU A 6 29.39 23.48 -13.92
CA LEU A 6 28.96 22.59 -15.02
C LEU A 6 29.14 21.16 -14.57
N VAL A 7 28.04 20.42 -14.40
CA VAL A 7 28.07 18.99 -14.14
C VAL A 7 27.65 18.24 -15.40
N SER A 8 28.54 17.39 -15.91
CA SER A 8 28.30 16.56 -17.09
C SER A 8 28.06 15.13 -16.65
N TYR A 9 26.99 14.52 -17.11
CA TYR A 9 26.69 13.11 -16.93
C TYR A 9 26.75 12.40 -18.27
N GLU A 10 27.47 11.31 -18.33
CA GLU A 10 27.42 10.41 -19.47
C GLU A 10 26.29 9.41 -19.24
N LEU A 11 25.27 9.47 -20.09
CA LEU A 11 24.13 8.56 -20.01
C LEU A 11 24.40 7.33 -20.87
N ASP A 12 24.15 6.16 -20.32
CA ASP A 12 24.22 4.90 -21.04
C ASP A 12 23.29 4.93 -22.28
N GLN A 13 23.78 4.43 -23.41
CA GLN A 13 23.01 4.34 -24.65
C GLN A 13 21.70 3.58 -24.51
N SER A 14 21.61 2.65 -23.58
CA SER A 14 20.39 1.90 -23.25
C SER A 14 19.25 2.82 -22.81
N PHE A 15 19.55 3.97 -22.27
CA PHE A 15 18.52 4.93 -21.80
C PHE A 15 17.75 5.58 -22.97
N PHE A 16 18.38 5.77 -24.10
CA PHE A 16 17.74 6.35 -25.30
C PHE A 16 17.39 5.33 -26.39
N ALA A 17 17.91 4.11 -26.28
CA ALA A 17 17.65 3.04 -27.27
C ALA A 17 16.23 2.48 -27.19
N LEU A 18 15.43 2.95 -26.24
CA LEU A 18 14.27 2.21 -25.79
C LEU A 18 13.13 2.19 -26.79
N TYR A 19 12.90 3.21 -27.58
CA TYR A 19 11.58 3.19 -28.23
C TYR A 19 11.53 3.92 -29.57
N ASN A 20 12.06 3.30 -30.59
CA ASN A 20 11.73 3.68 -31.95
C ASN A 20 10.43 3.00 -32.44
N ARG A 21 9.42 2.88 -31.49
CA ARG A 21 8.13 2.28 -31.83
C ARG A 21 7.00 2.95 -31.06
N LYS A 22 5.83 2.99 -31.65
CA LYS A 22 4.61 3.47 -31.01
C LYS A 22 4.10 2.42 -30.02
N LEU A 23 3.69 2.85 -28.84
CA LEU A 23 3.08 2.02 -27.81
C LEU A 23 1.62 2.47 -27.62
N ALA A 24 0.74 1.51 -27.38
CA ALA A 24 -0.61 1.75 -26.92
C ALA A 24 -0.74 1.30 -25.46
N GLY A 25 -1.56 2.00 -24.69
CA GLY A 25 -1.80 1.66 -23.29
C GLY A 25 -3.15 2.15 -22.79
N THR A 26 -3.50 1.69 -21.60
CA THR A 26 -4.71 2.09 -20.87
C THR A 26 -4.28 2.78 -19.58
N GLN A 27 -5.00 3.81 -19.17
CA GLN A 27 -4.91 4.40 -17.83
C GLN A 27 -6.09 3.97 -17.00
N VAL A 28 -5.84 3.52 -15.78
CA VAL A 28 -6.91 3.11 -14.85
C VAL A 28 -6.47 3.33 -13.40
N PRO A 29 -7.33 3.89 -12.54
CA PRO A 29 -7.08 3.88 -11.11
C PRO A 29 -7.32 2.45 -10.57
N VAL A 30 -6.40 1.94 -9.75
CA VAL A 30 -6.52 0.59 -9.19
C VAL A 30 -7.85 0.43 -8.43
N PHE A 31 -8.24 1.43 -7.65
CA PHE A 31 -9.49 1.39 -6.87
C PHE A 31 -10.75 1.22 -7.71
N SER A 32 -10.73 1.56 -9.01
CA SER A 32 -11.90 1.41 -9.89
C SER A 32 -12.04 0.00 -10.48
N LEU A 33 -11.02 -0.84 -10.34
CA LEU A 33 -11.07 -2.23 -10.79
C LEU A 33 -12.04 -3.02 -9.91
N ARG A 34 -12.73 -3.98 -10.53
CA ARG A 34 -13.62 -4.88 -9.80
C ARG A 34 -13.70 -6.23 -10.49
N THR A 35 -13.43 -7.28 -9.74
CA THR A 35 -13.65 -8.67 -10.12
C THR A 35 -14.61 -9.34 -9.14
N ARG A 36 -14.89 -10.62 -9.34
CA ARG A 36 -15.69 -11.38 -8.37
C ARG A 36 -14.99 -11.59 -7.02
N LYS A 37 -13.67 -11.42 -6.98
CA LYS A 37 -12.85 -11.59 -5.78
C LYS A 37 -12.62 -10.30 -5.00
N SER A 38 -12.89 -9.15 -5.60
CA SER A 38 -12.70 -7.85 -4.95
C SER A 38 -13.51 -7.72 -3.67
N ALA A 39 -13.08 -6.83 -2.81
CA ALA A 39 -13.78 -6.47 -1.57
C ALA A 39 -14.50 -5.10 -1.70
N GLY A 40 -15.19 -4.88 -2.82
CA GLY A 40 -15.89 -3.61 -3.11
C GLY A 40 -15.00 -2.50 -3.66
N ILE A 41 -13.69 -2.72 -3.75
CA ILE A 41 -12.69 -1.82 -4.33
C ILE A 41 -11.62 -2.66 -5.01
N GLY A 42 -10.97 -2.12 -6.05
CA GLY A 42 -9.87 -2.80 -6.72
C GLY A 42 -8.61 -2.85 -5.86
N ASP A 43 -7.89 -3.96 -5.97
CA ASP A 43 -6.67 -4.24 -5.24
C ASP A 43 -5.57 -4.86 -6.13
N PHE A 44 -4.45 -5.28 -5.55
CA PHE A 44 -3.33 -5.81 -6.34
C PHE A 44 -3.63 -7.16 -7.01
N GLY A 45 -4.61 -7.93 -6.54
CA GLY A 45 -5.12 -9.10 -7.25
C GLY A 45 -5.89 -8.70 -8.51
N ASP A 46 -6.74 -7.68 -8.41
CA ASP A 46 -7.46 -7.10 -9.54
C ASP A 46 -6.50 -6.45 -10.55
N LEU A 47 -5.42 -5.82 -10.06
CA LEU A 47 -4.37 -5.25 -10.91
C LEU A 47 -3.71 -6.34 -11.78
N LYS A 48 -3.39 -7.51 -11.23
CA LYS A 48 -2.86 -8.63 -12.01
C LYS A 48 -3.83 -9.06 -13.12
N THR A 49 -5.14 -9.10 -12.82
CA THR A 49 -6.18 -9.39 -13.81
C THR A 49 -6.24 -8.32 -14.92
N MET A 50 -6.10 -7.05 -14.55
CA MET A 50 -6.05 -5.94 -15.53
C MET A 50 -4.80 -5.99 -16.40
N ILE A 51 -3.65 -6.38 -15.85
CA ILE A 51 -2.41 -6.61 -16.60
C ILE A 51 -2.62 -7.71 -17.67
N ASP A 52 -3.28 -8.81 -17.31
CA ASP A 52 -3.60 -9.88 -18.25
C ASP A 52 -4.52 -9.38 -19.39
N PHE A 53 -5.51 -8.56 -19.06
CA PHE A 53 -6.38 -7.93 -20.05
C PHE A 53 -5.60 -7.04 -21.02
N VAL A 54 -4.77 -6.13 -20.50
CA VAL A 54 -3.92 -5.23 -21.30
C VAL A 54 -3.02 -6.03 -22.24
N ALA A 55 -2.37 -7.08 -21.73
CA ALA A 55 -1.53 -7.96 -22.54
C ALA A 55 -2.33 -8.65 -23.66
N SER A 56 -3.53 -9.17 -23.34
CA SER A 56 -4.39 -9.89 -24.29
C SER A 56 -4.89 -9.04 -25.44
N THR A 57 -5.02 -7.73 -25.22
CA THR A 57 -5.43 -6.75 -26.25
C THR A 57 -4.27 -6.22 -27.08
N GLY A 58 -3.04 -6.71 -26.85
CA GLY A 58 -1.84 -6.27 -27.55
C GLY A 58 -1.27 -4.92 -27.07
N GLN A 59 -1.88 -4.30 -26.07
CA GLN A 59 -1.36 -3.09 -25.42
C GLN A 59 -0.08 -3.39 -24.62
N LYS A 60 0.74 -2.37 -24.42
CA LYS A 60 2.06 -2.51 -23.79
C LYS A 60 2.27 -1.63 -22.56
N VAL A 61 1.34 -0.72 -22.26
CA VAL A 61 1.45 0.19 -21.13
C VAL A 61 0.16 0.17 -20.33
N LEU A 62 0.27 0.02 -19.02
CA LEU A 62 -0.81 0.24 -18.07
C LEU A 62 -0.38 1.36 -17.13
N GLN A 63 -1.03 2.51 -17.27
CA GLN A 63 -0.81 3.64 -16.35
C GLN A 63 -1.77 3.55 -15.18
N LEU A 64 -1.23 3.68 -13.98
CA LEU A 64 -1.99 3.71 -12.74
C LEU A 64 -2.09 5.15 -12.24
N LEU A 65 -3.16 5.49 -11.53
CA LEU A 65 -3.19 6.69 -10.68
C LEU A 65 -2.39 6.43 -9.39
N PRO A 66 -2.11 7.46 -8.57
CA PRO A 66 -1.36 7.28 -7.33
C PRO A 66 -2.00 6.21 -6.44
N ILE A 67 -1.16 5.38 -5.84
CA ILE A 67 -1.55 4.29 -4.94
C ILE A 67 -1.11 4.55 -3.50
N ASN A 68 -0.59 5.75 -3.24
CA ASN A 68 -0.05 6.14 -1.95
C ASN A 68 -1.15 6.31 -0.89
N ASP A 69 -0.76 6.20 0.38
CA ASP A 69 -1.69 6.32 1.49
C ASP A 69 -2.19 7.75 1.67
N THR A 70 -3.50 7.91 1.62
CA THR A 70 -4.22 9.18 1.76
C THR A 70 -5.02 9.26 3.07
N THR A 71 -4.81 8.32 4.01
CA THR A 71 -5.60 8.21 5.22
C THR A 71 -5.32 9.36 6.19
N ILE A 72 -6.26 10.29 6.30
CA ILE A 72 -6.22 11.47 7.18
C ILE A 72 -7.35 11.40 8.21
N THR A 73 -8.58 11.23 7.74
CA THR A 73 -9.81 11.35 8.54
C THR A 73 -10.55 10.03 8.72
N HIS A 74 -10.17 8.98 8.01
CA HIS A 74 -10.89 7.72 7.88
C HIS A 74 -12.29 7.85 7.26
N THR A 75 -12.57 8.97 6.57
CA THR A 75 -13.84 9.22 5.88
C THR A 75 -13.65 9.17 4.37
N TRP A 76 -14.77 9.24 3.64
CA TRP A 76 -14.76 9.26 2.18
C TRP A 76 -13.92 10.42 1.58
N THR A 77 -13.62 11.47 2.35
CA THR A 77 -12.75 12.58 1.91
C THR A 77 -11.32 12.14 1.59
N ASP A 78 -10.89 11.03 2.20
CA ASP A 78 -9.56 10.43 1.98
C ASP A 78 -9.48 9.64 0.65
N SER A 79 -10.58 9.54 -0.10
CA SER A 79 -10.62 8.79 -1.36
C SER A 79 -9.89 9.48 -2.53
N TYR A 80 -9.48 10.74 -2.37
CA TYR A 80 -8.77 11.48 -3.41
C TYR A 80 -7.29 11.06 -3.48
N PRO A 81 -6.85 10.42 -4.58
CA PRO A 81 -5.57 9.72 -4.62
C PRO A 81 -4.33 10.63 -4.58
N TYR A 82 -4.50 11.94 -4.85
CA TYR A 82 -3.40 12.90 -4.89
C TYR A 82 -3.14 13.61 -3.54
N SER A 83 -3.94 13.32 -2.50
CA SER A 83 -3.76 13.90 -1.15
C SER A 83 -3.02 12.93 -0.22
N CYS A 84 -1.88 12.39 -0.65
CA CYS A 84 -1.16 11.38 0.13
C CYS A 84 -0.49 11.99 1.37
N ILE A 85 -0.48 11.22 2.47
CA ILE A 85 0.27 11.53 3.69
C ILE A 85 1.72 11.09 3.62
N SER A 86 2.06 10.25 2.64
CA SER A 86 3.41 9.76 2.38
C SER A 86 3.55 9.43 0.90
N VAL A 87 4.65 9.86 0.29
CA VAL A 87 4.99 9.52 -1.10
C VAL A 87 5.58 8.10 -1.24
N PHE A 88 5.82 7.42 -0.13
CA PHE A 88 6.37 6.07 -0.10
C PHE A 88 5.34 5.01 0.30
N ALA A 89 4.52 5.31 1.32
CA ALA A 89 3.58 4.34 1.87
C ALA A 89 2.43 4.08 0.90
N ILE A 90 2.09 2.81 0.74
CA ILE A 90 0.97 2.35 -0.09
C ILE A 90 -0.31 2.32 0.75
N HIS A 91 -1.43 2.75 0.16
CA HIS A 91 -2.72 2.75 0.85
C HIS A 91 -3.20 1.32 1.16
N PRO A 92 -3.57 1.02 2.42
CA PRO A 92 -3.99 -0.32 2.84
C PRO A 92 -5.16 -0.91 2.05
N GLN A 93 -6.01 -0.07 1.44
CA GLN A 93 -7.13 -0.52 0.61
C GLN A 93 -6.72 -1.39 -0.58
N TYR A 94 -5.46 -1.28 -1.05
CA TYR A 94 -4.98 -2.05 -2.20
C TYR A 94 -4.48 -3.45 -1.85
N ALA A 95 -4.51 -3.84 -0.57
CA ALA A 95 -4.16 -5.20 -0.17
C ALA A 95 -5.11 -6.23 -0.79
N ASP A 96 -4.54 -7.19 -1.51
CA ASP A 96 -5.24 -8.41 -1.92
C ASP A 96 -5.32 -9.35 -0.71
N LEU A 97 -6.52 -9.47 -0.15
CA LEU A 97 -6.74 -10.30 1.03
C LEU A 97 -6.66 -11.80 0.72
N HIS A 98 -6.91 -12.20 -0.54
CA HIS A 98 -6.79 -13.60 -0.96
C HIS A 98 -5.33 -14.08 -1.12
N ALA A 99 -4.39 -13.15 -1.26
CA ALA A 99 -2.97 -13.47 -1.26
C ALA A 99 -2.37 -13.64 0.15
N LEU A 100 -3.17 -13.41 1.20
CA LEU A 100 -2.77 -13.59 2.59
C LEU A 100 -3.13 -15.00 3.11
N PRO A 101 -2.48 -15.45 4.19
CA PRO A 101 -2.93 -16.65 4.88
C PRO A 101 -4.40 -16.56 5.31
N GLU A 102 -5.12 -17.67 5.26
CA GLU A 102 -6.51 -17.70 5.75
C GLU A 102 -6.59 -17.42 7.26
N LEU A 103 -7.67 -16.76 7.67
CA LEU A 103 -8.00 -16.64 9.09
C LEU A 103 -8.21 -18.05 9.70
N LYS A 104 -7.53 -18.35 10.81
CA LYS A 104 -7.63 -19.64 11.50
C LYS A 104 -9.01 -19.87 12.10
N ASP A 105 -9.62 -18.83 12.62
CA ASP A 105 -10.98 -18.89 13.14
C ASP A 105 -11.99 -19.04 11.99
N ALA A 106 -12.71 -20.16 11.96
CA ALA A 106 -13.66 -20.47 10.89
C ALA A 106 -14.86 -19.51 10.86
N LYS A 107 -15.29 -18.99 12.02
CA LYS A 107 -16.38 -18.02 12.11
C LYS A 107 -15.95 -16.67 11.58
N ALA A 108 -14.77 -16.20 11.99
CA ALA A 108 -14.20 -14.96 11.48
C ALA A 108 -13.97 -15.02 9.95
N ARG A 109 -13.51 -16.15 9.43
CA ARG A 109 -13.34 -16.37 7.98
C ARG A 109 -14.67 -16.31 7.23
N ALA A 110 -15.71 -16.98 7.75
CA ALA A 110 -17.04 -16.96 7.12
C ALA A 110 -17.66 -15.56 7.13
N GLU A 111 -17.50 -14.82 8.23
CA GLU A 111 -17.99 -13.44 8.34
C GLU A 111 -17.22 -12.50 7.41
N ALA A 112 -15.91 -12.66 7.31
CA ALA A 112 -15.09 -11.89 6.38
C ALA A 112 -15.51 -12.13 4.93
N GLU A 113 -15.76 -13.37 4.52
CA GLU A 113 -16.20 -13.67 3.16
C GLU A 113 -17.62 -13.11 2.87
N LYS A 114 -18.53 -13.17 3.84
CA LYS A 114 -19.84 -12.56 3.75
C LYS A 114 -19.72 -11.04 3.56
N THR A 115 -18.95 -10.36 4.43
CA THR A 115 -18.73 -8.91 4.34
C THR A 115 -18.10 -8.52 3.01
N ARG A 116 -17.07 -9.27 2.56
CA ARG A 116 -16.44 -9.09 1.25
C ARG A 116 -17.47 -9.12 0.11
N ALA A 117 -18.32 -10.15 0.12
CA ALA A 117 -19.33 -10.33 -0.92
C ALA A 117 -20.40 -9.21 -0.89
N GLU A 118 -20.83 -8.78 0.28
CA GLU A 118 -21.77 -7.67 0.47
C GLU A 118 -21.17 -6.36 -0.06
N LEU A 119 -19.94 -6.03 0.31
CA LEU A 119 -19.25 -4.83 -0.18
C LEU A 119 -19.05 -4.89 -1.70
N ASN A 120 -18.70 -6.05 -2.24
CA ASN A 120 -18.51 -6.23 -3.67
C ASN A 120 -19.79 -6.19 -4.50
N ALA A 121 -20.94 -6.37 -3.88
CA ALA A 121 -22.26 -6.29 -4.53
C ALA A 121 -22.80 -4.85 -4.61
N LEU A 122 -22.19 -3.89 -3.95
CA LEU A 122 -22.62 -2.49 -3.98
C LEU A 122 -22.37 -1.85 -5.35
N ASP A 123 -23.31 -1.05 -5.82
CA ASP A 123 -23.16 -0.29 -7.08
C ASP A 123 -22.06 0.78 -7.02
N LYS A 124 -21.82 1.31 -5.83
CA LYS A 124 -20.76 2.32 -5.56
C LYS A 124 -19.87 1.82 -4.46
N ILE A 125 -18.61 2.27 -4.50
CA ILE A 125 -17.64 1.99 -3.44
C ILE A 125 -18.10 2.69 -2.16
N ASP A 126 -18.32 1.91 -1.11
CA ASP A 126 -18.43 2.43 0.26
C ASP A 126 -17.02 2.50 0.84
N TYR A 127 -16.37 3.64 0.64
CA TYR A 127 -14.97 3.84 0.97
C TYR A 127 -14.66 3.53 2.45
N GLU A 128 -15.51 4.02 3.34
CA GLU A 128 -15.31 3.86 4.78
C GLU A 128 -15.43 2.39 5.20
N LYS A 129 -16.51 1.71 4.80
CA LYS A 129 -16.69 0.29 5.13
C LYS A 129 -15.64 -0.62 4.51
N VAL A 130 -15.19 -0.31 3.28
CA VAL A 130 -14.13 -1.09 2.63
C VAL A 130 -12.82 -0.96 3.42
N ASN A 131 -12.44 0.26 3.80
CA ASN A 131 -11.21 0.48 4.56
C ASN A 131 -11.28 -0.15 5.95
N ASP A 132 -12.39 0.02 6.67
CA ASP A 132 -12.62 -0.65 7.95
C ASP A 132 -12.52 -2.16 7.84
N PHE A 133 -13.15 -2.74 6.83
CA PHE A 133 -13.08 -4.18 6.59
C PHE A 133 -11.65 -4.66 6.32
N LYS A 134 -10.94 -4.00 5.41
CA LYS A 134 -9.57 -4.41 5.04
C LYS A 134 -8.59 -4.22 6.20
N ILE A 135 -8.64 -3.12 6.91
CA ILE A 135 -7.80 -2.87 8.10
C ILE A 135 -8.07 -3.90 9.20
N ASN A 136 -9.34 -4.20 9.47
CA ASN A 136 -9.71 -5.22 10.47
C ASN A 136 -9.24 -6.61 10.07
N TYR A 137 -9.34 -6.98 8.79
CA TYR A 137 -8.81 -8.25 8.29
C TYR A 137 -7.28 -8.31 8.43
N LEU A 138 -6.56 -7.28 7.98
CA LEU A 138 -5.11 -7.18 8.12
C LEU A 138 -4.68 -7.25 9.59
N ARG A 139 -5.44 -6.65 10.51
CA ARG A 139 -5.18 -6.71 11.96
C ARG A 139 -5.32 -8.14 12.50
N GLN A 140 -6.30 -8.90 12.03
CA GLN A 140 -6.46 -10.29 12.41
C GLN A 140 -5.30 -11.15 11.89
N ILE A 141 -4.88 -10.95 10.64
CA ILE A 141 -3.70 -11.64 10.08
C ILE A 141 -2.42 -11.26 10.84
N PHE A 142 -2.25 -9.97 11.16
CA PHE A 142 -1.11 -9.52 11.97
C PHE A 142 -1.06 -10.19 13.35
N ASN A 143 -2.20 -10.30 14.03
CA ASN A 143 -2.27 -10.98 15.32
C ASN A 143 -1.98 -12.49 15.21
N GLN A 144 -2.30 -13.09 14.07
CA GLN A 144 -2.15 -14.52 13.81
C GLN A 144 -0.74 -14.89 13.33
N GLU A 145 -0.16 -14.12 12.42
CA GLU A 145 1.07 -14.47 11.67
C GLU A 145 2.14 -13.36 11.71
N GLY A 146 1.82 -12.15 12.19
CA GLY A 146 2.70 -10.99 12.11
C GLY A 146 4.07 -11.23 12.72
N GLU A 147 4.13 -11.81 13.92
CA GLU A 147 5.40 -12.09 14.59
C GLU A 147 6.30 -13.05 13.77
N LYS A 148 5.68 -14.07 13.15
CA LYS A 148 6.39 -15.03 12.30
C LYS A 148 6.88 -14.35 11.02
N MET A 149 6.03 -13.57 10.36
CA MET A 149 6.38 -12.86 9.12
C MET A 149 7.49 -11.84 9.35
N MET A 150 7.44 -11.08 10.42
CA MET A 150 8.45 -10.08 10.78
C MET A 150 9.82 -10.67 11.18
N LYS A 151 9.91 -11.99 11.38
CA LYS A 151 11.19 -12.69 11.63
C LYS A 151 11.86 -13.20 10.35
N THR A 152 11.17 -13.16 9.21
CA THR A 152 11.70 -13.64 7.93
C THR A 152 12.86 -12.77 7.41
N ALA A 153 13.69 -13.35 6.55
CA ALA A 153 14.79 -12.62 5.92
C ALA A 153 14.27 -11.51 4.99
N GLU A 154 13.16 -11.80 4.29
CA GLU A 154 12.53 -10.83 3.38
C GLU A 154 12.02 -9.60 4.15
N TYR A 155 11.33 -9.80 5.28
CA TYR A 155 10.89 -8.67 6.09
C TYR A 155 12.05 -7.85 6.62
N LYS A 156 13.12 -8.50 7.08
CA LYS A 156 14.31 -7.80 7.60
C LYS A 156 14.99 -6.95 6.52
N ALA A 157 15.11 -7.47 5.30
CA ALA A 157 15.62 -6.72 4.16
C ALA A 157 14.72 -5.52 3.84
N PHE A 158 13.41 -5.75 3.69
CA PHE A 158 12.44 -4.67 3.50
C PHE A 158 12.54 -3.58 4.57
N PHE A 159 12.58 -3.96 5.85
CA PHE A 159 12.67 -2.99 6.95
C PHE A 159 13.97 -2.19 6.90
N GLN A 160 15.11 -2.84 6.62
CA GLN A 160 16.41 -2.18 6.50
C GLN A 160 16.41 -1.16 5.36
N ASP A 161 15.80 -1.49 4.21
CA ASP A 161 15.78 -0.62 3.04
C ASP A 161 14.79 0.55 3.20
N THR A 162 13.77 0.38 4.04
CA THR A 162 12.66 1.34 4.15
C THR A 162 12.60 2.08 5.49
N GLU A 163 13.43 1.75 6.46
CA GLU A 163 13.39 2.27 7.84
C GLU A 163 13.25 3.80 7.91
N LEU A 164 13.93 4.52 7.03
CA LEU A 164 13.97 5.99 7.05
C LEU A 164 12.59 6.63 6.90
N TRP A 165 11.73 6.06 6.08
CA TRP A 165 10.37 6.57 5.89
C TRP A 165 9.32 5.72 6.62
N LEU A 166 9.54 4.41 6.74
CA LEU A 166 8.58 3.48 7.31
C LEU A 166 8.35 3.72 8.80
N VAL A 167 9.42 3.99 9.56
CA VAL A 167 9.32 4.23 11.00
C VAL A 167 8.51 5.49 11.31
N PRO A 168 8.83 6.68 10.78
CA PRO A 168 8.01 7.87 11.03
C PRO A 168 6.57 7.73 10.52
N TYR A 169 6.36 7.13 9.36
CA TYR A 169 5.03 6.86 8.83
C TYR A 169 4.18 6.00 9.79
N ALA A 170 4.73 4.89 10.27
CA ALA A 170 4.01 3.96 11.14
C ALA A 170 3.71 4.57 12.52
N GLN A 171 4.66 5.33 13.07
CA GLN A 171 4.47 6.03 14.34
C GLN A 171 3.43 7.13 14.22
N TYR A 172 3.47 7.93 13.16
CA TYR A 172 2.44 8.93 12.86
C TYR A 172 1.06 8.28 12.70
N SER A 173 0.95 7.23 11.91
CA SER A 173 -0.32 6.53 11.66
C SER A 173 -0.91 5.96 12.93
N TYR A 174 -0.09 5.38 13.82
CA TYR A 174 -0.52 4.93 15.12
C TYR A 174 -1.02 6.08 16.01
N LEU A 175 -0.27 7.19 16.07
CA LEU A 175 -0.63 8.34 16.91
C LEU A 175 -1.88 9.07 16.38
N ARG A 176 -2.03 9.20 15.05
CA ARG A 176 -3.25 9.69 14.42
C ARG A 176 -4.46 8.87 14.84
N ASP A 177 -4.39 7.54 14.73
CA ASP A 177 -5.49 6.64 15.07
C ASP A 177 -5.79 6.66 16.58
N LYS A 178 -4.75 6.69 17.42
CA LYS A 178 -4.87 6.79 18.87
C LYS A 178 -5.58 8.07 19.31
N ASN A 179 -5.28 9.19 18.67
CA ASN A 179 -5.81 10.50 19.04
C ASN A 179 -7.06 10.90 18.24
N GLY A 180 -7.47 10.12 17.23
CA GLY A 180 -8.64 10.39 16.41
C GLY A 180 -8.54 11.64 15.53
N THR A 181 -7.34 12.17 15.31
CA THR A 181 -7.08 13.34 14.45
C THR A 181 -5.67 13.26 13.85
N ALA A 182 -5.56 13.71 12.61
CA ALA A 182 -4.30 13.85 11.89
C ALA A 182 -3.51 15.10 12.28
N ASP A 183 -4.16 16.07 12.94
CA ASP A 183 -3.52 17.30 13.39
C ASP A 183 -2.75 17.06 14.69
N PHE A 184 -1.45 16.82 14.57
CA PHE A 184 -0.56 16.55 15.70
C PHE A 184 -0.48 17.72 16.70
N ASN A 185 -0.83 18.94 16.32
CA ASN A 185 -0.88 20.07 17.25
C ASN A 185 -2.02 19.94 18.28
N GLN A 186 -3.03 19.12 17.98
CA GLN A 186 -4.15 18.83 18.88
C GLN A 186 -3.92 17.59 19.75
N TRP A 187 -2.82 16.88 19.57
CA TRP A 187 -2.54 15.69 20.39
C TRP A 187 -2.14 16.11 21.81
N PRO A 188 -2.59 15.39 22.83
CA PRO A 188 -2.19 15.68 24.20
C PRO A 188 -0.70 15.44 24.46
N ASP A 189 -0.12 14.48 23.72
CA ASP A 189 1.29 14.09 23.76
C ASP A 189 1.82 14.00 22.33
N HIS A 190 3.16 13.88 22.18
CA HIS A 190 3.80 13.61 20.86
C HIS A 190 3.63 14.72 19.81
N GLN A 191 3.45 15.98 20.24
CA GLN A 191 3.38 17.12 19.32
C GLN A 191 4.74 17.43 18.68
N VAL A 192 5.82 17.03 19.33
CA VAL A 192 7.19 17.11 18.83
C VAL A 192 7.71 15.70 18.67
N TRP A 193 8.18 15.37 17.46
CA TRP A 193 8.76 14.08 17.16
C TRP A 193 10.27 14.23 17.02
N ASP A 194 11.02 13.69 17.98
CA ASP A 194 12.47 13.69 18.04
C ASP A 194 13.02 12.27 18.12
N GLU A 195 14.36 12.14 18.22
CA GLU A 195 15.02 10.84 18.28
C GLU A 195 14.69 10.04 19.56
N ALA A 196 14.38 10.70 20.67
CA ALA A 196 13.97 10.02 21.89
C ALA A 196 12.58 9.44 21.74
N GLU A 197 11.65 10.20 21.18
CA GLU A 197 10.29 9.79 20.87
C GLU A 197 10.28 8.65 19.82
N ARG A 198 11.06 8.80 18.76
CA ARG A 198 11.25 7.76 17.75
C ARG A 198 11.67 6.43 18.38
N LYS A 199 12.63 6.45 19.29
CA LYS A 199 13.12 5.24 19.99
C LYS A 199 12.06 4.67 20.94
N ALA A 200 11.38 5.52 21.69
CA ALA A 200 10.37 5.09 22.64
C ALA A 200 9.20 4.35 21.96
N LEU A 201 8.71 4.87 20.83
CA LEU A 201 7.64 4.25 20.04
C LEU A 201 8.11 3.00 19.27
N ALA A 202 9.41 2.86 19.01
CA ALA A 202 10.00 1.71 18.35
C ALA A 202 10.46 0.60 19.32
N ASP A 203 10.37 0.81 20.66
CA ASP A 203 10.81 -0.20 21.64
C ASP A 203 9.80 -1.35 21.74
N PRO A 204 10.20 -2.60 21.37
CA PRO A 204 9.32 -3.77 21.42
C PRO A 204 8.74 -4.09 22.81
N LYS A 205 9.29 -3.50 23.87
CA LYS A 205 8.80 -3.70 25.25
C LYS A 205 7.61 -2.81 25.58
N THR A 206 7.29 -1.83 24.75
CA THR A 206 6.19 -0.90 25.00
C THR A 206 4.86 -1.44 24.46
N ALA A 207 3.76 -1.05 25.10
CA ALA A 207 2.41 -1.38 24.60
C ALA A 207 2.10 -0.71 23.24
N ALA A 208 2.73 0.43 22.95
CA ALA A 208 2.58 1.16 21.71
C ALA A 208 3.18 0.39 20.52
N TYR A 209 4.31 -0.28 20.75
CA TYR A 209 5.06 -0.96 19.68
C TYR A 209 4.21 -1.93 18.83
N LYS A 210 3.35 -2.72 19.48
CA LYS A 210 2.49 -3.67 18.73
C LYS A 210 1.60 -2.95 17.70
N ASN A 211 1.13 -1.76 18.03
CA ASN A 211 0.29 -0.97 17.13
C ASN A 211 1.12 -0.29 16.04
N VAL A 212 2.30 0.18 16.36
CA VAL A 212 3.27 0.71 15.36
C VAL A 212 3.71 -0.41 14.42
N ALA A 213 4.08 -1.58 14.96
CA ALA A 213 4.51 -2.74 14.20
C ALA A 213 3.44 -3.28 13.24
N PHE A 214 2.16 -3.05 13.53
CA PHE A 214 1.08 -3.34 12.59
C PHE A 214 1.24 -2.59 11.27
N PHE A 215 1.60 -1.32 11.30
CA PHE A 215 1.82 -0.53 10.09
C PHE A 215 3.07 -0.97 9.33
N TYR A 216 4.13 -1.41 10.03
CA TYR A 216 5.28 -2.05 9.38
C TYR A 216 4.87 -3.31 8.62
N PHE A 217 4.06 -4.16 9.27
CA PHE A 217 3.53 -5.37 8.66
C PHE A 217 2.66 -5.07 7.44
N VAL A 218 1.74 -4.09 7.53
CA VAL A 218 0.86 -3.71 6.42
C VAL A 218 1.67 -3.25 5.22
N GLN A 219 2.66 -2.38 5.42
CA GLN A 219 3.50 -1.88 4.33
C GLN A 219 4.36 -2.99 3.72
N PHE A 220 4.86 -3.93 4.50
CA PHE A 220 5.57 -5.09 3.99
C PHE A 220 4.69 -5.98 3.10
N VAL A 221 3.44 -6.21 3.51
CA VAL A 221 2.47 -6.97 2.71
C VAL A 221 2.20 -6.28 1.38
N LEU A 222 1.96 -4.96 1.41
CA LEU A 222 1.65 -4.17 0.22
C LEU A 222 2.83 -4.07 -0.74
N ASP A 223 4.03 -3.88 -0.23
CA ASP A 223 5.26 -3.86 -1.01
C ASP A 223 5.45 -5.19 -1.77
N ARG A 224 5.33 -6.31 -1.08
CA ARG A 224 5.41 -7.63 -1.72
C ARG A 224 4.35 -7.83 -2.81
N GLN A 225 3.11 -7.49 -2.53
CA GLN A 225 2.03 -7.64 -3.50
C GLN A 225 2.21 -6.73 -4.72
N MET A 226 2.74 -5.51 -4.52
CA MET A 226 3.06 -4.61 -5.62
C MET A 226 4.25 -5.12 -6.44
N GLN A 227 5.29 -5.67 -5.79
CA GLN A 227 6.41 -6.32 -6.47
C GLN A 227 5.93 -7.51 -7.33
N GLU A 228 5.06 -8.36 -6.77
CA GLU A 228 4.46 -9.47 -7.51
C GLU A 228 3.64 -9.00 -8.72
N ALA A 229 2.89 -7.91 -8.59
CA ALA A 229 2.15 -7.31 -9.71
C ALA A 229 3.10 -6.76 -10.79
N HIS A 230 4.20 -6.13 -10.36
CA HIS A 230 5.23 -5.64 -11.28
C HIS A 230 5.92 -6.79 -12.04
N GLU A 231 6.32 -7.86 -11.35
CA GLU A 231 6.92 -9.03 -12.01
C GLU A 231 5.92 -9.73 -12.94
N HIS A 232 4.64 -9.78 -12.56
CA HIS A 232 3.58 -10.29 -13.42
C HIS A 232 3.46 -9.46 -14.71
N ALA A 233 3.46 -8.14 -14.60
CA ALA A 233 3.42 -7.24 -15.76
C ALA A 233 4.63 -7.43 -16.67
N LYS A 234 5.83 -7.52 -16.08
CA LYS A 234 7.08 -7.79 -16.82
C LYS A 234 7.03 -9.12 -17.57
N ALA A 235 6.54 -10.18 -16.93
CA ALA A 235 6.37 -11.49 -17.56
C ALA A 235 5.38 -11.46 -18.74
N LYS A 236 4.38 -10.57 -18.70
CA LYS A 236 3.39 -10.35 -19.78
C LYS A 236 3.85 -9.32 -20.82
N GLY A 237 5.03 -8.73 -20.65
CA GLY A 237 5.54 -7.67 -21.55
C GLY A 237 4.72 -6.38 -21.48
N VAL A 238 4.13 -6.07 -20.31
CA VAL A 238 3.39 -4.86 -19.99
C VAL A 238 4.23 -3.96 -19.11
N ILE A 239 4.32 -2.69 -19.45
CA ILE A 239 4.98 -1.66 -18.66
C ILE A 239 3.95 -1.06 -17.70
N LEU A 240 4.21 -1.13 -16.40
CA LEU A 240 3.46 -0.35 -15.42
C LEU A 240 4.04 1.06 -15.36
N LYS A 241 3.20 2.06 -15.59
CA LYS A 241 3.54 3.48 -15.45
C LYS A 241 2.81 4.02 -14.23
N GLY A 242 3.59 4.42 -13.23
CA GLY A 242 3.05 5.13 -12.06
C GLY A 242 2.59 6.54 -12.41
N ASP A 243 1.94 7.18 -11.44
CA ASP A 243 1.57 8.59 -11.44
C ASP A 243 1.98 9.20 -10.09
N ILE A 244 2.30 10.50 -10.08
CA ILE A 244 2.85 11.22 -8.93
C ILE A 244 1.96 12.41 -8.62
#